data_2dd0942882597191f2e01d8c964911d3
#
_entry.id   2dd0942882597191f2e01d8c964911d3
#
_cell.length_a   1.000
_cell.length_b   1.000
_cell.length_c   1.000
_cell.angle_alpha   90.00
_cell.angle_beta   90.00
_cell.angle_gamma   90.00
#
_symmetry.space_group_name_H-M   'P 1'
#
loop_
_entity.id
_entity.type
_entity.pdbx_description
1 polymer ?
#
loop_
_entity_poly.entity_id
_entity_poly.type
_entity_poly.pdbx_seq_one_letter_code
_entity_poly.pdbx_strand_id
1 'polypeptide(L)'
;MPPSPCAICHTNRALILRPKDHYKLCKKCFVTVFETEIHHTITSNSLFTRGERVAIGASGGKDSTVLASVLKTLNDRYDYGLNLILLSIDEGIKGYRDDSLETVKRNAEQYGMDLTILGYAELYGWTMDQVVEQVGKKGNCTYCGVFRRQALDRGAARLGVKHVVTGHNADDVAETVLMNRECLIWL
;
A
#
# COMPACT_ATOMS: atom_id res chain seq x y z
N MET A 1 21.90 -31.51 3.32
CA MET A 1 20.53 -31.97 3.57
C MET A 1 19.71 -31.83 2.29
N PRO A 2 18.91 -32.83 1.90
CA PRO A 2 18.04 -32.68 0.75
C PRO A 2 17.06 -31.53 0.96
N PRO A 3 16.68 -30.82 -0.10
CA PRO A 3 15.75 -29.70 -0.01
C PRO A 3 14.39 -30.19 0.50
N SER A 4 13.84 -29.51 1.51
CA SER A 4 12.54 -29.87 2.08
C SER A 4 11.42 -29.69 1.02
N PRO A 5 10.51 -30.65 0.86
CA PRO A 5 9.34 -30.48 0.00
C PRO A 5 8.40 -29.42 0.57
N CYS A 6 7.58 -28.82 -0.29
CA CYS A 6 6.52 -27.90 0.11
C CYS A 6 5.48 -28.59 1.00
N ALA A 7 5.11 -27.99 2.12
CA ALA A 7 4.17 -28.56 3.08
C ALA A 7 2.73 -28.71 2.53
N ILE A 8 2.39 -28.04 1.40
CA ILE A 8 1.06 -28.09 0.81
C ILE A 8 1.02 -29.02 -0.42
N CYS A 9 1.85 -28.75 -1.43
CA CYS A 9 1.79 -29.56 -2.67
C CYS A 9 2.67 -30.81 -2.63
N HIS A 10 3.59 -30.92 -1.68
CA HIS A 10 4.55 -32.03 -1.50
C HIS A 10 5.43 -32.37 -2.74
N THR A 11 5.26 -31.61 -3.83
CA THR A 11 5.95 -31.84 -5.11
C THR A 11 7.10 -30.87 -5.36
N ASN A 12 6.88 -29.57 -5.07
CA ASN A 12 7.88 -28.53 -5.33
C ASN A 12 8.77 -28.32 -4.12
N ARG A 13 10.02 -27.88 -4.37
CA ARG A 13 10.93 -27.46 -3.31
C ARG A 13 10.36 -26.28 -2.52
N ALA A 14 10.39 -26.37 -1.20
CA ALA A 14 10.08 -25.26 -0.33
C ALA A 14 11.18 -24.18 -0.39
N LEU A 15 10.78 -22.91 -0.53
CA LEU A 15 11.66 -21.76 -0.62
C LEU A 15 11.39 -20.71 0.45
N ILE A 16 10.19 -20.71 1.03
CA ILE A 16 9.69 -19.67 1.94
C ILE A 16 9.23 -20.34 3.22
N LEU A 17 9.75 -19.87 4.34
CA LEU A 17 9.24 -20.21 5.68
C LEU A 17 8.25 -19.13 6.11
N ARG A 18 6.99 -19.50 6.35
CA ARG A 18 5.98 -18.57 6.88
C ARG A 18 6.15 -18.40 8.39
N PRO A 19 6.31 -17.16 8.90
CA PRO A 19 6.44 -16.94 10.35
C PRO A 19 5.18 -17.30 11.12
N LYS A 20 4.00 -17.16 10.52
CA LYS A 20 2.69 -17.33 11.16
C LYS A 20 2.42 -18.77 11.62
N ASP A 21 2.79 -19.75 10.80
CA ASP A 21 2.46 -21.17 10.98
C ASP A 21 3.67 -22.10 10.85
N HIS A 22 4.85 -21.52 10.59
CA HIS A 22 6.13 -22.22 10.38
C HIS A 22 6.12 -23.22 9.19
N TYR A 23 5.16 -23.11 8.29
CA TYR A 23 5.11 -23.93 7.08
C TYR A 23 6.18 -23.50 6.08
N LYS A 24 6.89 -24.49 5.54
CA LYS A 24 7.83 -24.31 4.45
C LYS A 24 7.10 -24.50 3.13
N LEU A 25 6.96 -23.44 2.35
CA LEU A 25 6.16 -23.41 1.12
C LEU A 25 7.00 -23.14 -0.12
N CYS A 26 6.58 -23.69 -1.26
CA CYS A 26 7.06 -23.24 -2.55
C CYS A 26 6.41 -21.90 -2.92
N LYS A 27 6.99 -21.17 -3.87
CA LYS A 27 6.50 -19.85 -4.31
C LYS A 27 5.01 -19.87 -4.68
N LYS A 28 4.57 -20.88 -5.47
CA LYS A 28 3.19 -20.98 -5.92
C LYS A 28 2.21 -21.18 -4.76
N CYS A 29 2.48 -22.11 -3.86
CA CYS A 29 1.63 -22.36 -2.71
C CYS A 29 1.62 -21.17 -1.74
N PHE A 30 2.74 -20.47 -1.56
CA PHE A 30 2.79 -19.26 -0.74
C PHE A 30 1.85 -18.17 -1.28
N VAL A 31 1.93 -17.87 -2.58
CA VAL A 31 1.06 -16.86 -3.21
C VAL A 31 -0.41 -17.27 -3.09
N THR A 32 -0.74 -18.53 -3.37
CA THR A 32 -2.12 -19.02 -3.24
C THR A 32 -2.68 -18.87 -1.84
N VAL A 33 -1.90 -19.26 -0.82
CA VAL A 33 -2.33 -19.13 0.59
C VAL A 33 -2.49 -17.66 0.97
N PHE A 34 -1.55 -16.82 0.59
CA PHE A 34 -1.58 -15.39 0.84
C PHE A 34 -2.83 -14.72 0.23
N GLU A 35 -3.10 -14.97 -1.03
CA GLU A 35 -4.31 -14.48 -1.71
C GLU A 35 -5.60 -15.00 -1.07
N THR A 36 -5.63 -16.28 -0.68
CA THR A 36 -6.79 -16.88 -0.01
C THR A 36 -7.06 -16.25 1.35
N GLU A 37 -6.04 -15.97 2.14
CA GLU A 37 -6.19 -15.30 3.43
C GLU A 37 -6.73 -13.87 3.28
N ILE A 38 -6.25 -13.13 2.28
CA ILE A 38 -6.78 -11.79 1.96
C ILE A 38 -8.24 -11.88 1.52
N HIS A 39 -8.56 -12.81 0.60
CA HIS A 39 -9.95 -13.04 0.16
C HIS A 39 -10.87 -13.33 1.35
N HIS A 40 -10.46 -14.23 2.23
CA HIS A 40 -11.23 -14.54 3.44
C HIS A 40 -11.42 -13.31 4.35
N THR A 41 -10.38 -12.49 4.53
CA THR A 41 -10.47 -11.27 5.31
C THR A 41 -11.46 -10.27 4.70
N ILE A 42 -11.42 -10.08 3.39
CA ILE A 42 -12.34 -9.18 2.67
C ILE A 42 -13.79 -9.66 2.82
N THR A 43 -14.02 -10.94 2.61
CA THR A 43 -15.39 -11.50 2.60
C THR A 43 -15.99 -11.66 3.99
N SER A 44 -15.22 -12.16 4.97
CA SER A 44 -15.70 -12.38 6.34
C SER A 44 -16.01 -11.07 7.07
N ASN A 45 -15.33 -9.98 6.71
CA ASN A 45 -15.58 -8.66 7.29
C ASN A 45 -16.46 -7.75 6.41
N SER A 46 -16.90 -8.26 5.25
CA SER A 46 -17.72 -7.47 4.31
C SER A 46 -17.11 -6.10 4.01
N LEU A 47 -15.78 -6.07 3.73
CA LEU A 47 -15.01 -4.81 3.63
C LEU A 47 -15.47 -3.93 2.48
N PHE A 48 -16.00 -4.50 1.41
CA PHE A 48 -16.40 -3.77 0.20
C PHE A 48 -17.81 -4.15 -0.23
N THR A 49 -18.43 -3.25 -0.97
CA THR A 49 -19.74 -3.46 -1.60
C THR A 49 -19.57 -3.56 -3.12
N ARG A 50 -20.32 -4.46 -3.78
CA ARG A 50 -20.28 -4.58 -5.24
C ARG A 50 -20.61 -3.26 -5.92
N GLY A 51 -19.84 -2.91 -6.94
CA GLY A 51 -19.93 -1.63 -7.65
C GLY A 51 -19.22 -0.46 -6.95
N GLU A 52 -18.63 -0.71 -5.79
CA GLU A 52 -17.92 0.32 -5.04
C GLU A 52 -16.64 0.76 -5.73
N ARG A 53 -16.37 2.06 -5.66
CA ARG A 53 -15.13 2.68 -6.10
C ARG A 53 -14.16 2.71 -4.93
N VAL A 54 -12.99 2.07 -5.09
CA VAL A 54 -11.96 1.93 -4.04
C VAL A 54 -10.65 2.53 -4.51
N ALA A 55 -10.06 3.43 -3.73
CA ALA A 55 -8.74 3.96 -4.03
C ALA A 55 -7.64 3.12 -3.37
N ILE A 56 -6.60 2.82 -4.13
CA ILE A 56 -5.40 2.13 -3.67
C ILE A 56 -4.29 3.17 -3.55
N GLY A 57 -3.78 3.40 -2.36
CA GLY A 57 -2.65 4.28 -2.12
C GLY A 57 -1.38 3.72 -2.76
N ALA A 58 -0.94 4.34 -3.85
CA ALA A 58 0.20 3.89 -4.67
C ALA A 58 1.41 4.79 -4.43
N SER A 59 2.39 4.29 -3.68
CA SER A 59 3.64 5.02 -3.37
C SER A 59 4.79 4.70 -4.33
N GLY A 60 4.61 3.78 -5.28
CA GLY A 60 5.69 3.24 -6.11
C GLY A 60 6.57 2.21 -5.39
N GLY A 61 6.38 2.00 -4.09
CA GLY A 61 7.08 0.99 -3.30
C GLY A 61 6.55 -0.43 -3.52
N LYS A 62 7.33 -1.43 -3.09
CA LYS A 62 7.00 -2.85 -3.24
C LYS A 62 5.66 -3.23 -2.62
N ASP A 63 5.35 -2.72 -1.43
CA ASP A 63 4.16 -3.12 -0.67
C ASP A 63 2.88 -2.59 -1.32
N SER A 64 2.87 -1.33 -1.79
CA SER A 64 1.76 -0.75 -2.54
C SER A 64 1.55 -1.43 -3.90
N THR A 65 2.64 -1.85 -4.56
CA THR A 65 2.57 -2.61 -5.82
C THR A 65 1.96 -3.99 -5.61
N VAL A 66 2.36 -4.70 -4.56
CA VAL A 66 1.78 -6.01 -4.19
C VAL A 66 0.30 -5.86 -3.84
N LEU A 67 -0.07 -4.83 -3.07
CA LEU A 67 -1.47 -4.55 -2.73
C LEU A 67 -2.32 -4.35 -3.99
N ALA A 68 -1.88 -3.51 -4.92
CA ALA A 68 -2.59 -3.26 -6.18
C ALA A 68 -2.76 -4.55 -7.01
N SER A 69 -1.68 -5.33 -7.15
CA SER A 69 -1.69 -6.60 -7.87
C SER A 69 -2.65 -7.62 -7.26
N VAL A 70 -2.63 -7.77 -5.93
CA VAL A 70 -3.47 -8.74 -5.23
C VAL A 70 -4.94 -8.33 -5.30
N LEU A 71 -5.28 -7.07 -5.02
CA LEU A 71 -6.67 -6.61 -5.10
C LEU A 71 -7.24 -6.73 -6.51
N LYS A 72 -6.44 -6.40 -7.55
CA LYS A 72 -6.86 -6.61 -8.94
C LYS A 72 -7.12 -8.08 -9.23
N THR A 73 -6.18 -8.95 -8.84
CA THR A 73 -6.31 -10.40 -9.04
C THR A 73 -7.54 -10.97 -8.35
N LEU A 74 -7.80 -10.57 -7.11
CA LEU A 74 -8.97 -11.05 -6.35
C LEU A 74 -10.28 -10.48 -6.88
N ASN A 75 -10.30 -9.20 -7.27
CA ASN A 75 -11.45 -8.58 -7.90
C ASN A 75 -11.86 -9.33 -9.18
N ASP A 76 -10.88 -9.65 -10.04
CA ASP A 76 -11.14 -10.38 -11.29
C ASP A 76 -11.52 -11.84 -11.04
N ARG A 77 -10.84 -12.52 -10.11
CA ARG A 77 -11.05 -13.95 -9.83
C ARG A 77 -12.39 -14.24 -9.16
N TYR A 78 -12.79 -13.40 -8.21
CA TYR A 78 -13.97 -13.60 -7.39
C TYR A 78 -15.14 -12.67 -7.75
N ASP A 79 -14.98 -11.90 -8.83
CA ASP A 79 -15.99 -10.96 -9.33
C ASP A 79 -16.57 -10.07 -8.21
N TYR A 80 -15.70 -9.41 -7.45
CA TYR A 80 -16.15 -8.44 -6.44
C TYR A 80 -16.91 -7.27 -7.08
N GLY A 81 -16.63 -6.99 -8.35
CA GLY A 81 -17.23 -5.88 -9.09
C GLY A 81 -16.77 -4.51 -8.59
N LEU A 82 -15.55 -4.39 -8.05
CA LEU A 82 -14.98 -3.15 -7.58
C LEU A 82 -14.41 -2.33 -8.74
N ASN A 83 -14.58 -1.02 -8.65
CA ASN A 83 -13.89 -0.07 -9.52
C ASN A 83 -12.62 0.41 -8.78
N LEU A 84 -11.46 -0.19 -9.12
CA LEU A 84 -10.18 0.07 -8.47
C LEU A 84 -9.46 1.23 -9.15
N ILE A 85 -8.97 2.20 -8.34
CA ILE A 85 -8.23 3.38 -8.81
C ILE A 85 -6.94 3.48 -8.02
N LEU A 86 -5.83 3.74 -8.71
CA LEU A 86 -4.56 4.09 -8.05
C LEU A 86 -4.58 5.57 -7.67
N LEU A 87 -4.35 5.87 -6.40
CA LEU A 87 -4.17 7.21 -5.87
C LEU A 87 -2.72 7.39 -5.42
N SER A 88 -1.97 8.21 -6.13
CA SER A 88 -0.58 8.53 -5.80
C SER A 88 -0.45 9.96 -5.30
N ILE A 89 0.38 10.16 -4.29
CA ILE A 89 0.70 11.48 -3.76
C ILE A 89 2.12 11.86 -4.17
N ASP A 90 2.23 12.98 -4.87
CA ASP A 90 3.49 13.60 -5.24
C ASP A 90 3.91 14.60 -4.14
N GLU A 91 4.88 14.21 -3.35
CA GLU A 91 5.37 15.00 -2.21
C GLU A 91 6.29 16.15 -2.64
N GLY A 92 6.75 16.15 -3.90
CA GLY A 92 7.68 17.14 -4.42
C GLY A 92 9.09 17.04 -3.86
N ILE A 93 9.56 15.80 -3.58
CA ILE A 93 10.92 15.51 -3.11
C ILE A 93 11.81 15.21 -4.32
N LYS A 94 12.86 16.03 -4.54
CA LYS A 94 13.80 15.82 -5.64
C LYS A 94 14.55 14.48 -5.50
N GLY A 95 14.72 13.79 -6.65
CA GLY A 95 15.49 12.55 -6.77
C GLY A 95 14.72 11.27 -6.42
N TYR A 96 13.67 11.34 -5.61
CA TYR A 96 12.81 10.21 -5.27
C TYR A 96 11.51 10.19 -6.08
N ARG A 97 11.01 11.38 -6.40
CA ARG A 97 9.73 11.64 -7.04
C ARG A 97 9.57 10.91 -8.37
N ASP A 98 10.56 11.08 -9.26
CA ASP A 98 10.42 10.67 -10.65
C ASP A 98 10.36 9.16 -10.80
N ASP A 99 11.25 8.41 -10.13
CA ASP A 99 11.25 6.94 -10.12
C ASP A 99 9.97 6.35 -9.51
N SER A 100 9.49 6.97 -8.45
CA SER A 100 8.27 6.58 -7.73
C SER A 100 7.04 6.75 -8.63
N LEU A 101 6.88 7.92 -9.25
CA LEU A 101 5.76 8.22 -10.14
C LEU A 101 5.80 7.39 -11.43
N GLU A 102 7.00 7.14 -11.99
CA GLU A 102 7.15 6.26 -13.15
C GLU A 102 6.72 4.82 -12.82
N THR A 103 7.10 4.32 -11.66
CA THR A 103 6.66 2.99 -11.20
C THR A 103 5.15 2.91 -11.05
N VAL A 104 4.51 3.93 -10.49
CA VAL A 104 3.04 3.98 -10.34
C VAL A 104 2.34 4.04 -11.70
N LYS A 105 2.83 4.83 -12.65
CA LYS A 105 2.30 4.90 -14.02
C LYS A 105 2.38 3.54 -14.70
N ARG A 106 3.55 2.89 -14.64
CA ARG A 106 3.75 1.55 -15.19
C ARG A 106 2.80 0.51 -14.56
N ASN A 107 2.58 0.59 -13.25
CA ASN A 107 1.62 -0.29 -12.56
C ASN A 107 0.18 -0.03 -13.04
N ALA A 108 -0.19 1.23 -13.24
CA ALA A 108 -1.52 1.59 -13.76
C ALA A 108 -1.76 0.99 -15.15
N GLU A 109 -0.79 1.12 -16.06
CA GLU A 109 -0.84 0.52 -17.38
C GLU A 109 -0.88 -1.01 -17.32
N GLN A 110 0.01 -1.63 -16.53
CA GLN A 110 0.11 -3.09 -16.40
C GLN A 110 -1.17 -3.72 -15.87
N TYR A 111 -1.84 -3.08 -14.92
CA TYR A 111 -3.05 -3.62 -14.28
C TYR A 111 -4.35 -3.08 -14.92
N GLY A 112 -4.25 -2.15 -15.88
CA GLY A 112 -5.41 -1.52 -16.51
C GLY A 112 -6.28 -0.77 -15.51
N MET A 113 -5.66 -0.04 -14.58
CA MET A 113 -6.33 0.77 -13.56
C MET A 113 -6.22 2.25 -13.86
N ASP A 114 -7.26 3.00 -13.55
CA ASP A 114 -7.20 4.46 -13.53
C ASP A 114 -6.17 4.94 -12.51
N LEU A 115 -5.46 6.02 -12.84
CA LEU A 115 -4.46 6.64 -11.98
C LEU A 115 -4.80 8.11 -11.74
N THR A 116 -4.81 8.50 -10.46
CA THR A 116 -4.87 9.90 -10.04
C THR A 116 -3.61 10.24 -9.26
N ILE A 117 -2.92 11.30 -9.66
CA ILE A 117 -1.74 11.84 -8.97
C ILE A 117 -2.12 13.20 -8.41
N LEU A 118 -1.89 13.42 -7.12
CA LEU A 118 -2.12 14.69 -6.44
C LEU A 118 -0.81 15.18 -5.81
N GLY A 119 -0.44 16.42 -6.13
CA GLY A 119 0.78 17.04 -5.60
C GLY A 119 0.55 17.81 -4.30
N TYR A 120 1.53 17.82 -3.40
CA TYR A 120 1.53 18.68 -2.23
C TYR A 120 1.43 20.16 -2.61
N ALA A 121 2.12 20.59 -3.65
CA ALA A 121 2.03 21.97 -4.14
C ALA A 121 0.59 22.35 -4.52
N GLU A 122 -0.16 21.44 -5.12
CA GLU A 122 -1.58 21.63 -5.47
C GLU A 122 -2.48 21.65 -4.24
N LEU A 123 -2.23 20.74 -3.29
CA LEU A 123 -3.08 20.55 -2.11
C LEU A 123 -2.82 21.58 -1.00
N TYR A 124 -1.58 22.03 -0.85
CA TYR A 124 -1.11 22.82 0.29
C TYR A 124 -0.38 24.11 -0.11
N GLY A 125 -0.10 24.34 -1.40
CA GLY A 125 0.71 25.46 -1.88
C GLY A 125 2.24 25.30 -1.63
N TRP A 126 2.68 24.15 -1.08
CA TRP A 126 4.07 23.88 -0.70
C TRP A 126 4.48 22.48 -1.14
N THR A 127 5.74 22.34 -1.56
CA THR A 127 6.38 21.02 -1.71
C THR A 127 7.03 20.61 -0.42
N MET A 128 7.35 19.31 -0.24
CA MET A 128 8.09 18.86 0.94
C MET A 128 9.49 19.47 1.02
N ASP A 129 10.17 19.67 -0.12
CA ASP A 129 11.48 20.34 -0.15
C ASP A 129 11.38 21.76 0.40
N GLN A 130 10.37 22.53 0.01
CA GLN A 130 10.15 23.89 0.54
C GLN A 130 9.83 23.89 2.03
N VAL A 131 9.07 22.90 2.53
CA VAL A 131 8.82 22.74 3.98
C VAL A 131 10.15 22.52 4.71
N VAL A 132 11.02 21.64 4.20
CA VAL A 132 12.33 21.35 4.81
C VAL A 132 13.24 22.58 4.80
N GLU A 133 13.20 23.39 3.75
CA GLU A 133 13.96 24.67 3.68
C GLU A 133 13.54 25.64 4.80
N GLN A 134 12.24 25.68 5.14
CA GLN A 134 11.72 26.59 6.16
C GLN A 134 11.89 26.09 7.60
N VAL A 135 11.62 24.82 7.85
CA VAL A 135 11.61 24.25 9.23
C VAL A 135 12.90 23.50 9.57
N GLY A 136 13.77 23.29 8.60
CA GLY A 136 15.00 22.51 8.75
C GLY A 136 14.75 21.00 8.71
N LYS A 137 15.83 20.22 8.82
CA LYS A 137 15.77 18.75 8.74
C LYS A 137 15.18 18.09 9.99
N LYS A 138 15.19 18.77 11.14
CA LYS A 138 14.70 18.23 12.40
C LYS A 138 13.17 18.32 12.42
N GLY A 139 12.49 17.17 12.56
CA GLY A 139 11.02 17.10 12.60
C GLY A 139 10.31 17.00 11.24
N ASN A 140 11.03 17.03 10.11
CA ASN A 140 10.43 16.94 8.77
C ASN A 140 9.61 15.67 8.56
N CYS A 141 9.98 14.54 9.19
CA CYS A 141 9.23 13.28 9.12
C CYS A 141 7.80 13.43 9.66
N THR A 142 7.61 14.22 10.72
CA THR A 142 6.29 14.51 11.28
C THR A 142 5.42 15.26 10.29
N TYR A 143 5.95 16.33 9.67
CA TYR A 143 5.23 17.09 8.64
C TYR A 143 4.90 16.21 7.44
N CYS A 144 5.86 15.42 6.95
CA CYS A 144 5.65 14.50 5.83
C CYS A 144 4.55 13.49 6.14
N GLY A 145 4.56 12.86 7.32
CA GLY A 145 3.55 11.88 7.73
C GLY A 145 2.15 12.47 7.87
N VAL A 146 2.03 13.70 8.40
CA VAL A 146 0.75 14.40 8.52
C VAL A 146 0.21 14.78 7.13
N PHE A 147 1.04 15.40 6.30
CA PHE A 147 0.63 15.84 4.97
C PHE A 147 0.25 14.67 4.07
N ARG A 148 0.99 13.56 4.14
CA ARG A 148 0.67 12.36 3.35
C ARG A 148 -0.70 11.77 3.71
N ARG A 149 -1.01 11.64 5.00
CA ARG A 149 -2.33 11.17 5.46
C ARG A 149 -3.45 12.09 5.00
N GLN A 150 -3.30 13.39 5.22
CA GLN A 150 -4.29 14.39 4.77
C GLN A 150 -4.41 14.43 3.24
N ALA A 151 -3.33 14.22 2.51
CA ALA A 151 -3.36 14.19 1.05
C ALA A 151 -4.16 12.99 0.52
N LEU A 152 -4.02 11.80 1.16
CA LEU A 152 -4.84 10.64 0.84
C LEU A 152 -6.33 10.89 1.14
N ASP A 153 -6.65 11.48 2.29
CA ASP A 153 -8.04 11.83 2.65
C ASP A 153 -8.65 12.84 1.66
N ARG A 154 -7.90 13.89 1.31
CA ARG A 154 -8.34 14.88 0.30
C ARG A 154 -8.47 14.25 -1.09
N GLY A 155 -7.57 13.34 -1.45
CA GLY A 155 -7.64 12.59 -2.69
C GLY A 155 -8.87 11.69 -2.74
N ALA A 156 -9.17 10.98 -1.66
CA ALA A 156 -10.37 10.18 -1.51
C ALA A 156 -11.65 11.03 -1.68
N ALA A 157 -11.70 12.19 -1.03
CA ALA A 157 -12.83 13.10 -1.15
C ALA A 157 -13.01 13.62 -2.60
N ARG A 158 -11.93 14.00 -3.29
CA ARG A 158 -11.98 14.42 -4.70
C ARG A 158 -12.45 13.31 -5.64
N LEU A 159 -12.06 12.07 -5.37
CA LEU A 159 -12.46 10.90 -6.15
C LEU A 159 -13.87 10.41 -5.80
N GLY A 160 -14.48 10.92 -4.73
CA GLY A 160 -15.77 10.46 -4.22
C GLY A 160 -15.72 9.01 -3.74
N VAL A 161 -14.56 8.54 -3.27
CA VAL A 161 -14.40 7.18 -2.74
C VAL A 161 -14.56 7.17 -1.22
N LYS A 162 -15.14 6.08 -0.71
CA LYS A 162 -15.32 5.87 0.74
C LYS A 162 -14.15 5.12 1.37
N HIS A 163 -13.49 4.26 0.61
CA HIS A 163 -12.39 3.43 1.09
C HIS A 163 -11.10 3.75 0.36
N VAL A 164 -10.06 4.01 1.16
CA VAL A 164 -8.67 4.05 0.72
C VAL A 164 -7.94 2.87 1.34
N VAL A 165 -7.36 2.01 0.52
CA VAL A 165 -6.54 0.89 0.99
C VAL A 165 -5.06 1.22 0.81
N THR A 166 -4.25 0.91 1.82
CA THR A 166 -2.81 1.18 1.83
C THR A 166 -2.02 -0.08 2.14
N GLY A 167 -0.80 -0.16 1.63
CA GLY A 167 0.10 -1.29 1.82
C GLY A 167 0.87 -1.27 3.15
N HIS A 168 0.36 -0.60 4.18
CA HIS A 168 0.99 -0.60 5.50
C HIS A 168 0.88 -1.98 6.15
N ASN A 169 1.96 -2.41 6.79
CA ASN A 169 2.04 -3.65 7.54
C ASN A 169 1.99 -3.39 9.06
N ALA A 170 2.03 -4.45 9.85
CA ALA A 170 1.96 -4.34 11.32
C ALA A 170 3.16 -3.59 11.93
N ASP A 171 4.33 -3.68 11.30
CA ASP A 171 5.54 -2.98 11.76
C ASP A 171 5.41 -1.48 11.54
N ASP A 172 4.87 -1.04 10.39
CA ASP A 172 4.57 0.39 10.11
C ASP A 172 3.61 0.98 11.16
N VAL A 173 2.59 0.19 11.56
CA VAL A 173 1.64 0.61 12.59
C VAL A 173 2.31 0.68 13.96
N ALA A 174 3.13 -0.30 14.32
CA ALA A 174 3.88 -0.33 15.57
C ALA A 174 4.84 0.87 15.67
N GLU A 175 5.58 1.18 14.61
CA GLU A 175 6.44 2.36 14.55
C GLU A 175 5.65 3.67 14.76
N THR A 176 4.48 3.78 14.11
CA THR A 176 3.62 4.96 14.28
C THR A 176 3.15 5.11 15.73
N VAL A 177 2.76 4.02 16.39
CA VAL A 177 2.34 4.05 17.80
C VAL A 177 3.50 4.47 18.70
N LEU A 178 4.70 3.92 18.47
CA LEU A 178 5.89 4.28 19.25
C LEU A 178 6.26 5.76 19.07
N MET A 179 6.28 6.27 17.85
CA MET A 179 6.56 7.68 17.57
C MET A 179 5.53 8.62 18.22
N ASN A 180 4.26 8.27 18.18
CA ASN A 180 3.21 9.07 18.83
C ASN A 180 3.35 9.07 20.36
N ARG A 181 3.79 7.98 20.96
CA ARG A 181 4.04 7.88 22.40
C ARG A 181 5.21 8.76 22.84
N GLU A 182 6.29 8.79 22.06
CA GLU A 182 7.44 9.66 22.35
C GLU A 182 7.08 11.15 22.28
N CYS A 183 6.23 11.54 21.32
CA CYS A 183 5.73 12.92 21.25
C CYS A 183 4.89 13.34 22.46
N LEU A 184 4.20 12.40 23.12
CA LEU A 184 3.37 12.66 24.30
C LEU A 184 4.20 12.78 25.60
N ILE A 185 5.44 12.29 25.63
CA ILE A 185 6.32 12.37 26.82
C ILE A 185 6.97 13.76 26.96
N TRP A 186 6.94 14.59 25.91
CA TRP A 186 7.54 15.93 25.89
C TRP A 186 6.51 17.08 25.97
N LEU A 187 5.27 16.79 26.24
CA LEU A 187 4.20 17.73 26.58
C LEU A 187 3.86 17.65 28.07
#